data_fe6073437e6a4c15fb70dfa56eae8797
#
_entry.id   fe6073437e6a4c15fb70dfa56eae8797
#
_cell.length_a   1.000
_cell.length_b   1.000
_cell.length_c   1.000
_cell.angle_alpha   90.00
_cell.angle_beta   90.00
_cell.angle_gamma   90.00
#
_symmetry.space_group_name_H-M   'P 1'
#
loop_
_entity.id
_entity.type
_entity.pdbx_description
1 polymer ?
#
loop_
_entity_poly.entity_id
_entity_poly.type
_entity_poly.pdbx_seq_one_letter_code
_entity_poly.pdbx_strand_id
1 'polypeptide(L)'
;METKRKLRARTVVLAALAVILLLLCIGLVVAGNFLFDFALNPGASFTMNDLFQSGEAEGIGDGPVIELTPARQAWREYAAEAYKWFETDGQSVELEQRVSEEVTRLHGVHFPQEGHKYAVLFHGYTGAAWQMAPYAKMFYDMGYDVLTPDARAHGESEGTYIGMGWLERPDVLSWIDSITGPDPEAEIVLMGVSMGGATVMMAAGEDLPDNVKCIVEDCGYSSVWDEFELQLKNVFGLPSFPLLNMASLMCRIRAGYSFKEASSVQQLQKATVPMLFIHGDADTFVPFSMLDVVYDACASAEKEKLVVHEAAHGAAADTDPEAYWETVTAFVKKHVSSAADLPPLSPNQK
;
A
#
# COMPACT_ATOMS: atom_id res chain seq x y z
N MET A 1 14.71 -6.85 -67.20
CA MET A 1 15.73 -7.03 -66.13
C MET A 1 15.55 -6.04 -64.96
N GLU A 2 15.30 -4.80 -65.21
CA GLU A 2 15.17 -3.73 -64.20
C GLU A 2 14.00 -3.95 -63.20
N THR A 3 12.84 -4.40 -63.68
CA THR A 3 11.66 -4.67 -62.85
C THR A 3 11.90 -5.79 -61.83
N LYS A 4 12.60 -6.87 -62.24
CA LYS A 4 12.97 -7.97 -61.31
C LYS A 4 13.99 -7.52 -60.25
N ARG A 5 14.90 -6.58 -60.60
CA ARG A 5 15.89 -6.00 -59.69
C ARG A 5 15.23 -5.11 -58.65
N LYS A 6 14.27 -4.25 -59.09
CA LYS A 6 13.45 -3.40 -58.18
C LYS A 6 12.59 -4.25 -57.22
N LEU A 7 11.99 -5.35 -57.70
CA LEU A 7 11.18 -6.25 -56.89
C LEU A 7 12.04 -6.94 -55.79
N ARG A 8 13.23 -7.45 -56.18
CA ARG A 8 14.17 -8.05 -55.22
C ARG A 8 14.64 -7.06 -54.15
N ALA A 9 14.96 -5.80 -54.55
CA ALA A 9 15.36 -4.77 -53.59
C ALA A 9 14.24 -4.44 -52.60
N ARG A 10 12.96 -4.33 -53.06
CA ARG A 10 11.81 -4.13 -52.17
C ARG A 10 11.63 -5.29 -51.17
N THR A 11 11.78 -6.55 -51.63
CA THR A 11 11.68 -7.73 -50.74
C THR A 11 12.76 -7.74 -49.70
N VAL A 12 14.00 -7.37 -50.03
CA VAL A 12 15.12 -7.27 -49.05
C VAL A 12 14.85 -6.18 -48.01
N VAL A 13 14.36 -5.01 -48.45
CA VAL A 13 14.00 -3.90 -47.54
C VAL A 13 12.88 -4.31 -46.58
N LEU A 14 11.81 -4.94 -47.07
CA LEU A 14 10.71 -5.42 -46.24
C LEU A 14 11.16 -6.49 -45.24
N ALA A 15 12.01 -7.41 -45.70
CA ALA A 15 12.59 -8.43 -44.79
C ALA A 15 13.45 -7.79 -43.70
N ALA A 16 14.29 -6.81 -44.04
CA ALA A 16 15.09 -6.08 -43.05
C ALA A 16 14.22 -5.31 -42.06
N LEU A 17 13.15 -4.63 -42.51
CA LEU A 17 12.19 -3.94 -41.65
C LEU A 17 11.46 -4.92 -40.71
N ALA A 18 11.06 -6.09 -41.22
CA ALA A 18 10.43 -7.13 -40.43
C ALA A 18 11.36 -7.67 -39.32
N VAL A 19 12.66 -7.86 -39.64
CA VAL A 19 13.66 -8.29 -38.63
C VAL A 19 13.87 -7.19 -37.58
N ILE A 20 13.98 -5.92 -38.00
CA ILE A 20 14.13 -4.80 -37.08
C ILE A 20 12.90 -4.73 -36.14
N LEU A 21 11.70 -4.82 -36.68
CA LEU A 21 10.46 -4.81 -35.91
C LEU A 21 10.42 -5.98 -34.92
N LEU A 22 10.82 -7.18 -35.35
CA LEU A 22 10.89 -8.35 -34.48
C LEU A 22 11.88 -8.13 -33.31
N LEU A 23 13.07 -7.59 -33.59
CA LEU A 23 14.07 -7.26 -32.55
C LEU A 23 13.56 -6.20 -31.56
N LEU A 24 12.86 -5.19 -32.06
CA LEU A 24 12.22 -4.18 -31.19
C LEU A 24 11.13 -4.80 -30.31
N CYS A 25 10.30 -5.67 -30.85
CA CYS A 25 9.29 -6.39 -30.06
C CYS A 25 9.94 -7.28 -28.99
N ILE A 26 10.99 -8.02 -29.31
CA ILE A 26 11.73 -8.85 -28.36
C ILE A 26 12.32 -7.94 -27.25
N GLY A 27 13.00 -6.85 -27.64
CA GLY A 27 13.55 -5.90 -26.68
C GLY A 27 12.49 -5.31 -25.74
N LEU A 28 11.32 -4.99 -26.26
CA LEU A 28 10.21 -4.47 -25.46
C LEU A 28 9.65 -5.53 -24.47
N VAL A 29 9.54 -6.79 -24.89
CA VAL A 29 9.12 -7.88 -24.01
C VAL A 29 10.15 -8.09 -22.89
N VAL A 30 11.44 -8.08 -23.22
CA VAL A 30 12.52 -8.21 -22.22
C VAL A 30 12.48 -7.04 -21.22
N ALA A 31 12.33 -5.81 -21.70
CA ALA A 31 12.24 -4.62 -20.85
C ALA A 31 10.98 -4.66 -19.95
N GLY A 32 9.83 -5.04 -20.51
CA GLY A 32 8.59 -5.17 -19.75
C GLY A 32 8.67 -6.24 -18.68
N ASN A 33 9.30 -7.39 -18.97
CA ASN A 33 9.52 -8.44 -17.99
C ASN A 33 10.51 -8.00 -16.90
N PHE A 34 11.57 -7.29 -17.25
CA PHE A 34 12.51 -6.70 -16.28
C PHE A 34 11.79 -5.72 -15.34
N LEU A 35 11.00 -4.80 -15.87
CA LEU A 35 10.26 -3.83 -15.05
C LEU A 35 9.24 -4.50 -14.12
N PHE A 36 8.57 -5.55 -14.62
CA PHE A 36 7.68 -6.36 -13.79
C PHE A 36 8.44 -7.04 -12.64
N ASP A 37 9.55 -7.73 -12.94
CA ASP A 37 10.35 -8.40 -11.92
C ASP A 37 10.96 -7.40 -10.93
N PHE A 38 11.46 -6.28 -11.41
CA PHE A 38 12.01 -5.21 -10.60
C PHE A 38 11.02 -4.66 -9.55
N ALA A 39 9.75 -4.48 -9.95
CA ALA A 39 8.75 -3.88 -9.08
C ALA A 39 7.96 -4.89 -8.24
N LEU A 40 7.68 -6.09 -8.75
CA LEU A 40 6.68 -6.98 -8.16
C LEU A 40 7.20 -8.36 -7.76
N ASN A 41 8.42 -8.71 -8.11
CA ASN A 41 8.99 -10.02 -7.80
C ASN A 41 10.08 -9.89 -6.73
N PRO A 42 9.79 -10.14 -5.44
CA PRO A 42 10.79 -10.04 -4.37
C PRO A 42 11.92 -11.05 -4.50
N GLY A 43 11.73 -12.13 -5.28
CA GLY A 43 12.77 -13.11 -5.58
C GLY A 43 13.66 -12.78 -6.79
N ALA A 44 13.48 -11.61 -7.43
CA ALA A 44 14.31 -11.18 -8.55
C ALA A 44 15.74 -10.84 -8.10
N SER A 45 16.70 -10.93 -9.01
CA SER A 45 18.12 -10.67 -8.72
C SER A 45 18.44 -9.19 -8.47
N PHE A 46 17.56 -8.29 -8.85
CA PHE A 46 17.61 -6.85 -8.59
C PHE A 46 16.19 -6.31 -8.54
N THR A 47 15.84 -5.66 -7.44
CA THR A 47 14.50 -5.18 -7.14
C THR A 47 14.50 -3.69 -6.81
N MET A 48 13.32 -3.09 -6.77
CA MET A 48 13.15 -1.71 -6.30
C MET A 48 13.60 -1.55 -4.83
N ASN A 49 13.41 -2.60 -4.00
CA ASN A 49 13.89 -2.61 -2.62
C ASN A 49 15.43 -2.53 -2.56
N ASP A 50 16.14 -3.25 -3.43
CA ASP A 50 17.61 -3.17 -3.49
C ASP A 50 18.07 -1.76 -3.85
N LEU A 51 17.36 -1.09 -4.77
CA LEU A 51 17.63 0.29 -5.14
C LEU A 51 17.46 1.26 -3.96
N PHE A 52 16.39 1.12 -3.18
CA PHE A 52 16.17 1.95 -1.99
C PHE A 52 17.20 1.69 -0.91
N GLN A 53 17.59 0.44 -0.67
CA GLN A 53 18.61 0.10 0.32
C GLN A 53 20.03 0.51 -0.08
N SER A 54 20.34 0.58 -1.36
CA SER A 54 21.67 1.00 -1.85
C SER A 54 21.94 2.50 -1.68
N GLY A 55 20.90 3.31 -1.44
CA GLY A 55 20.96 4.78 -1.43
C GLY A 55 21.01 5.40 -2.83
N GLU A 56 20.96 4.61 -3.90
CA GLU A 56 20.91 5.12 -5.28
C GLU A 56 19.61 5.83 -5.61
N ALA A 57 18.58 5.61 -4.78
CA ALA A 57 17.30 6.31 -4.82
C ALA A 57 17.26 7.55 -3.89
N GLU A 58 18.40 8.04 -3.43
CA GLU A 58 18.48 9.23 -2.59
C GLU A 58 17.77 10.42 -3.24
N GLY A 59 16.89 11.10 -2.48
CA GLY A 59 16.06 12.20 -2.98
C GLY A 59 14.72 11.78 -3.61
N ILE A 60 14.47 10.49 -3.82
CA ILE A 60 13.14 10.00 -4.25
C ILE A 60 12.26 9.86 -3.01
N GLY A 61 11.26 10.74 -2.88
CA GLY A 61 10.36 10.77 -1.73
C GLY A 61 10.88 11.51 -0.51
N ASP A 62 12.10 12.05 -0.55
CA ASP A 62 12.62 12.89 0.52
C ASP A 62 11.79 14.17 0.67
N GLY A 63 11.45 14.48 1.91
CA GLY A 63 10.73 15.71 2.26
C GLY A 63 11.65 16.79 2.81
N PRO A 64 11.08 17.94 3.18
CA PRO A 64 11.82 19.01 3.80
C PRO A 64 12.39 18.59 5.15
N VAL A 65 13.49 19.22 5.56
CA VAL A 65 14.02 19.07 6.92
C VAL A 65 13.11 19.82 7.88
N ILE A 66 12.38 19.11 8.70
CA ILE A 66 11.39 19.66 9.63
C ILE A 66 12.01 19.77 11.03
N GLU A 67 11.70 20.88 11.73
CA GLU A 67 12.14 21.10 13.09
C GLU A 67 11.65 19.98 14.04
N LEU A 68 12.53 19.54 14.94
CA LEU A 68 12.19 18.57 15.97
C LEU A 68 11.44 19.27 17.13
N THR A 69 10.12 19.33 17.01
CA THR A 69 9.27 19.87 18.09
C THR A 69 9.19 18.93 19.29
N PRO A 70 8.77 19.39 20.49
CA PRO A 70 8.54 18.50 21.62
C PRO A 70 7.55 17.38 21.33
N ALA A 71 6.50 17.62 20.56
CA ALA A 71 5.51 16.61 20.16
C ALA A 71 6.14 15.54 19.26
N ARG A 72 6.94 15.94 18.28
CA ARG A 72 7.70 15.01 17.42
C ARG A 72 8.73 14.19 18.21
N GLN A 73 9.40 14.83 19.17
CA GLN A 73 10.33 14.12 20.04
C GLN A 73 9.59 13.05 20.88
N ALA A 74 8.45 13.42 21.48
CA ALA A 74 7.64 12.49 22.25
C ALA A 74 7.11 11.33 21.40
N TRP A 75 6.66 11.61 20.17
CA TRP A 75 6.24 10.59 19.21
C TRP A 75 7.38 9.62 18.85
N ARG A 76 8.59 10.12 18.60
CA ARG A 76 9.76 9.28 18.28
C ARG A 76 10.17 8.40 19.45
N GLU A 77 10.10 8.91 20.67
CA GLU A 77 10.33 8.12 21.89
C GLU A 77 9.27 7.03 22.05
N TYR A 78 8.00 7.39 21.85
CA TYR A 78 6.88 6.44 21.84
C TYR A 78 7.04 5.37 20.77
N ALA A 79 7.39 5.76 19.54
CA ALA A 79 7.64 4.83 18.46
C ALA A 79 8.80 3.86 18.76
N ALA A 80 9.89 4.34 19.35
CA ALA A 80 11.00 3.50 19.76
C ALA A 80 10.62 2.46 20.85
N GLU A 81 9.71 2.83 21.75
CA GLU A 81 9.12 1.90 22.74
C GLU A 81 8.16 0.91 22.07
N ALA A 82 7.37 1.38 21.09
CA ALA A 82 6.43 0.56 20.35
C ALA A 82 7.11 -0.56 19.57
N TYR A 83 8.27 -0.32 18.96
CA TYR A 83 9.04 -1.37 18.30
C TYR A 83 9.49 -2.47 19.26
N LYS A 84 9.94 -2.10 20.47
CA LYS A 84 10.32 -3.08 21.50
C LYS A 84 9.11 -3.88 21.99
N TRP A 85 8.01 -3.18 22.25
CA TRP A 85 6.75 -3.82 22.64
C TRP A 85 6.27 -4.80 21.57
N PHE A 86 6.37 -4.42 20.29
CA PHE A 86 5.97 -5.26 19.17
C PHE A 86 6.74 -6.59 19.15
N GLU A 87 8.05 -6.55 19.38
CA GLU A 87 8.91 -7.74 19.43
C GLU A 87 8.64 -8.63 20.65
N THR A 88 8.23 -8.04 21.80
CA THR A 88 8.10 -8.79 23.06
C THR A 88 6.70 -9.33 23.30
N ASP A 89 5.66 -8.58 22.90
CA ASP A 89 4.27 -8.86 23.26
C ASP A 89 3.46 -9.39 22.07
N GLY A 90 3.97 -9.26 20.85
CA GLY A 90 3.31 -9.72 19.62
C GLY A 90 3.22 -11.25 19.56
N GLN A 91 2.04 -11.74 19.19
CA GLN A 91 1.76 -13.16 18.97
C GLN A 91 1.70 -13.44 17.49
N SER A 92 2.57 -14.30 16.96
CA SER A 92 2.51 -14.75 15.58
C SER A 92 1.22 -15.52 15.33
N VAL A 93 0.51 -15.17 14.26
CA VAL A 93 -0.70 -15.85 13.81
C VAL A 93 -0.60 -16.15 12.31
N GLU A 94 -1.19 -17.25 11.91
CA GLU A 94 -1.22 -17.68 10.51
C GLU A 94 -2.67 -17.85 10.03
N LEU A 95 -2.89 -17.54 8.76
CA LEU A 95 -4.16 -17.68 8.07
C LEU A 95 -3.93 -18.35 6.71
N GLU A 96 -4.72 -19.37 6.38
CA GLU A 96 -4.77 -19.93 5.03
C GLU A 96 -5.82 -19.20 4.20
N GLN A 97 -5.37 -18.44 3.21
CA GLN A 97 -6.24 -17.83 2.22
C GLN A 97 -6.37 -18.75 1.01
N ARG A 98 -7.57 -19.04 0.58
CA ARG A 98 -7.86 -19.91 -0.57
C ARG A 98 -8.50 -19.12 -1.71
N VAL A 99 -7.81 -19.09 -2.85
CA VAL A 99 -8.35 -18.59 -4.11
C VAL A 99 -8.35 -19.73 -5.11
N SER A 100 -9.53 -20.27 -5.40
CA SER A 100 -9.68 -21.48 -6.22
C SER A 100 -8.95 -22.70 -5.61
N GLU A 101 -7.96 -23.24 -6.32
CA GLU A 101 -7.14 -24.38 -5.87
C GLU A 101 -5.82 -23.92 -5.20
N GLU A 102 -5.49 -22.64 -5.29
CA GLU A 102 -4.28 -22.08 -4.69
C GLU A 102 -4.53 -21.71 -3.24
N VAL A 103 -3.65 -22.16 -2.36
CA VAL A 103 -3.64 -21.84 -0.94
C VAL A 103 -2.40 -21.00 -0.69
N THR A 104 -2.60 -19.81 -0.11
CA THR A 104 -1.53 -18.92 0.33
C THR A 104 -1.57 -18.82 1.84
N ARG A 105 -0.48 -19.15 2.50
CA ARG A 105 -0.34 -18.96 3.94
C ARG A 105 0.06 -17.50 4.20
N LEU A 106 -0.79 -16.81 4.94
CA LEU A 106 -0.56 -15.45 5.36
C LEU A 106 -0.16 -15.45 6.83
N HIS A 107 0.81 -14.61 7.16
CA HIS A 107 1.29 -14.38 8.51
C HIS A 107 0.84 -13.00 8.99
N GLY A 108 0.68 -12.84 10.30
CA GLY A 108 0.43 -11.57 10.95
C GLY A 108 0.89 -11.61 12.41
N VAL A 109 0.95 -10.45 13.03
CA VAL A 109 1.25 -10.31 14.45
C VAL A 109 0.03 -9.75 15.15
N HIS A 110 -0.42 -10.45 16.19
CA HIS A 110 -1.63 -10.19 16.96
C HIS A 110 -1.30 -9.74 18.36
N PHE A 111 -2.00 -8.73 18.84
CA PHE A 111 -1.91 -8.18 20.19
C PHE A 111 -3.31 -8.23 20.81
N PRO A 112 -3.65 -9.32 21.49
CA PRO A 112 -5.01 -9.55 22.00
C PRO A 112 -5.37 -8.58 23.11
N GLN A 113 -6.62 -8.10 23.07
CA GLN A 113 -7.27 -7.39 24.15
C GLN A 113 -8.70 -7.90 24.36
N GLU A 114 -9.24 -7.67 25.57
CA GLU A 114 -10.64 -7.99 25.87
C GLU A 114 -11.60 -6.99 25.20
N GLY A 115 -12.72 -7.47 24.71
CA GLY A 115 -13.78 -6.66 24.11
C GLY A 115 -14.00 -6.99 22.62
N HIS A 116 -14.71 -6.11 21.92
CA HIS A 116 -15.15 -6.31 20.53
C HIS A 116 -14.56 -5.27 19.57
N LYS A 117 -13.54 -4.51 20.00
CA LYS A 117 -12.89 -3.47 19.16
C LYS A 117 -11.60 -4.02 18.58
N TYR A 118 -11.51 -3.99 17.27
CA TYR A 118 -10.37 -4.51 16.53
C TYR A 118 -9.78 -3.44 15.61
N ALA A 119 -8.45 -3.43 15.49
CA ALA A 119 -7.74 -2.63 14.49
C ALA A 119 -6.86 -3.55 13.64
N VAL A 120 -7.06 -3.56 12.33
CA VAL A 120 -6.24 -4.32 11.37
C VAL A 120 -5.42 -3.33 10.55
N LEU A 121 -4.07 -3.44 10.64
CA LEU A 121 -3.16 -2.41 10.16
C LEU A 121 -2.23 -2.95 9.07
N PHE A 122 -2.23 -2.34 7.89
CA PHE A 122 -1.52 -2.80 6.70
C PHE A 122 -0.31 -1.91 6.38
N HIS A 123 0.88 -2.53 6.27
CA HIS A 123 2.15 -1.86 5.99
C HIS A 123 2.32 -1.46 4.52
N GLY A 124 3.32 -0.63 4.26
CA GLY A 124 3.71 -0.16 2.93
C GLY A 124 4.51 -1.17 2.11
N TYR A 125 4.81 -0.80 0.85
CA TYR A 125 5.61 -1.58 -0.09
C TYR A 125 6.99 -1.91 0.50
N THR A 126 7.46 -3.14 0.27
CA THR A 126 8.71 -3.72 0.82
C THR A 126 8.81 -3.73 2.35
N GLY A 127 7.71 -3.43 3.03
CA GLY A 127 7.61 -3.45 4.48
C GLY A 127 7.32 -4.83 5.06
N ALA A 128 6.96 -4.84 6.34
CA ALA A 128 6.44 -5.99 7.06
C ALA A 128 5.60 -5.51 8.25
N ALA A 129 4.90 -6.42 8.90
CA ALA A 129 4.00 -6.15 10.03
C ALA A 129 4.63 -5.26 11.11
N TRP A 130 5.91 -5.47 11.45
CA TRP A 130 6.62 -4.72 12.48
C TRP A 130 6.73 -3.20 12.20
N GLN A 131 6.69 -2.79 10.93
CA GLN A 131 6.71 -1.35 10.60
C GLN A 131 5.46 -0.61 11.08
N MET A 132 4.37 -1.35 11.31
CA MET A 132 3.15 -0.79 11.87
C MET A 132 3.19 -0.67 13.41
N ALA A 133 4.30 -1.02 14.07
CA ALA A 133 4.42 -1.03 15.53
C ALA A 133 3.97 0.27 16.23
N PRO A 134 4.34 1.48 15.79
CA PRO A 134 3.88 2.72 16.43
C PRO A 134 2.36 2.91 16.34
N TYR A 135 1.79 2.57 15.18
CA TYR A 135 0.35 2.63 14.96
C TYR A 135 -0.39 1.55 15.76
N ALA A 136 0.14 0.34 15.74
CA ALA A 136 -0.40 -0.80 16.49
C ALA A 136 -0.45 -0.51 17.99
N LYS A 137 0.67 0.00 18.53
CA LYS A 137 0.75 0.36 19.95
C LYS A 137 -0.26 1.45 20.33
N MET A 138 -0.48 2.44 19.43
CA MET A 138 -1.45 3.50 19.67
C MET A 138 -2.88 2.94 19.74
N PHE A 139 -3.30 2.09 18.79
CA PHE A 139 -4.60 1.42 18.86
C PHE A 139 -4.71 0.49 20.09
N TYR A 140 -3.64 -0.23 20.40
CA TYR A 140 -3.60 -1.08 21.61
C TYR A 140 -3.81 -0.27 22.87
N ASP A 141 -3.13 0.86 23.04
CA ASP A 141 -3.28 1.76 24.19
C ASP A 141 -4.67 2.43 24.25
N MET A 142 -5.38 2.52 23.11
CA MET A 142 -6.79 2.91 23.02
C MET A 142 -7.75 1.75 23.31
N GLY A 143 -7.24 0.56 23.69
CA GLY A 143 -8.04 -0.60 24.07
C GLY A 143 -8.59 -1.40 22.88
N TYR A 144 -7.89 -1.42 21.74
CA TYR A 144 -8.20 -2.29 20.61
C TYR A 144 -7.38 -3.58 20.69
N ASP A 145 -8.02 -4.68 20.33
CA ASP A 145 -7.35 -5.88 19.87
C ASP A 145 -6.74 -5.57 18.51
N VAL A 146 -5.42 -5.79 18.35
CA VAL A 146 -4.69 -5.29 17.18
C VAL A 146 -4.08 -6.44 16.38
N LEU A 147 -4.30 -6.41 15.07
CA LEU A 147 -3.72 -7.33 14.11
C LEU A 147 -2.93 -6.56 13.05
N THR A 148 -1.68 -6.95 12.85
CA THR A 148 -0.80 -6.39 11.80
C THR A 148 -0.39 -7.52 10.86
N PRO A 149 -1.09 -7.71 9.73
CA PRO A 149 -0.68 -8.69 8.73
C PRO A 149 0.61 -8.33 8.01
N ASP A 150 1.43 -9.32 7.71
CA ASP A 150 2.37 -9.25 6.60
C ASP A 150 1.58 -9.39 5.29
N ALA A 151 1.68 -8.43 4.39
CA ALA A 151 1.09 -8.53 3.07
C ALA A 151 1.67 -9.73 2.31
N ARG A 152 0.92 -10.31 1.36
CA ARG A 152 1.47 -11.40 0.53
C ARG A 152 2.79 -11.02 -0.10
N ALA A 153 3.71 -11.98 -0.23
CA ALA A 153 5.08 -11.78 -0.72
C ALA A 153 5.94 -10.80 0.12
N HIS A 154 5.53 -10.54 1.38
CA HIS A 154 6.29 -9.75 2.36
C HIS A 154 6.42 -10.50 3.69
N GLY A 155 7.41 -10.12 4.50
CA GLY A 155 7.63 -10.67 5.84
C GLY A 155 7.65 -12.19 5.84
N GLU A 156 6.79 -12.81 6.66
CA GLU A 156 6.64 -14.27 6.76
C GLU A 156 5.45 -14.81 5.95
N SER A 157 4.68 -13.95 5.27
CA SER A 157 3.60 -14.35 4.37
C SER A 157 4.12 -14.94 3.07
N GLU A 158 3.49 -16.03 2.64
CA GLU A 158 3.74 -16.59 1.31
C GLU A 158 3.22 -15.66 0.20
N GLY A 159 3.65 -15.93 -1.01
CA GLY A 159 3.25 -15.21 -2.21
C GLY A 159 4.39 -15.13 -3.21
N THR A 160 4.04 -15.15 -4.49
CA THR A 160 5.05 -15.08 -5.57
C THR A 160 5.30 -13.63 -5.98
N TYR A 161 4.26 -12.79 -5.95
CA TYR A 161 4.32 -11.42 -6.43
C TYR A 161 3.64 -10.45 -5.45
N ILE A 162 4.22 -9.27 -5.33
CA ILE A 162 3.60 -8.12 -4.65
C ILE A 162 2.42 -7.65 -5.50
N GLY A 163 1.25 -7.56 -4.89
CA GLY A 163 0.01 -7.23 -5.60
C GLY A 163 -0.31 -5.75 -5.66
N MET A 164 0.47 -4.90 -4.98
CA MET A 164 0.24 -3.46 -4.90
C MET A 164 -1.19 -3.10 -4.45
N GLY A 165 -1.69 -3.79 -3.43
CA GLY A 165 -3.04 -3.64 -2.92
C GLY A 165 -4.11 -4.46 -3.66
N TRP A 166 -3.87 -4.84 -4.92
CA TRP A 166 -4.86 -5.55 -5.73
C TRP A 166 -5.01 -7.02 -5.37
N LEU A 167 -3.90 -7.73 -5.22
CA LEU A 167 -3.91 -9.12 -4.77
C LEU A 167 -4.12 -9.22 -3.25
N GLU A 168 -3.76 -8.19 -2.50
CA GLU A 168 -3.91 -8.09 -1.05
C GLU A 168 -5.34 -7.83 -0.62
N ARG A 169 -6.20 -7.18 -1.45
CA ARG A 169 -7.56 -6.84 -1.06
C ARG A 169 -8.44 -8.04 -0.64
N PRO A 170 -8.38 -9.24 -1.30
CA PRO A 170 -9.07 -10.42 -0.80
C PRO A 170 -8.45 -10.98 0.49
N ASP A 171 -7.15 -10.71 0.76
CA ASP A 171 -6.53 -11.10 2.03
C ASP A 171 -7.11 -10.29 3.19
N VAL A 172 -7.42 -9.00 2.96
CA VAL A 172 -8.12 -8.15 3.94
C VAL A 172 -9.43 -8.79 4.37
N LEU A 173 -10.23 -9.30 3.42
CA LEU A 173 -11.49 -9.96 3.74
C LEU A 173 -11.26 -11.23 4.56
N SER A 174 -10.24 -12.02 4.22
CA SER A 174 -9.90 -13.23 4.97
C SER A 174 -9.48 -12.92 6.42
N TRP A 175 -8.72 -11.84 6.64
CA TRP A 175 -8.39 -11.37 7.99
C TRP A 175 -9.64 -10.88 8.75
N ILE A 176 -10.55 -10.17 8.09
CA ILE A 176 -11.84 -9.78 8.68
C ILE A 176 -12.65 -11.02 9.08
N ASP A 177 -12.73 -12.02 8.20
CA ASP A 177 -13.46 -13.27 8.49
C ASP A 177 -12.84 -14.02 9.67
N SER A 178 -11.51 -14.00 9.84
CA SER A 178 -10.82 -14.62 10.97
C SER A 178 -11.17 -13.97 12.32
N ILE A 179 -11.57 -12.69 12.31
CA ILE A 179 -12.03 -11.95 13.48
C ILE A 179 -13.53 -12.16 13.70
N THR A 180 -14.35 -11.95 12.66
CA THR A 180 -15.81 -11.97 12.78
C THR A 180 -16.37 -13.36 12.98
N GLY A 181 -15.66 -14.41 12.57
CA GLY A 181 -16.05 -15.79 12.79
C GLY A 181 -16.12 -16.17 14.28
N PRO A 182 -15.05 -15.93 15.07
CA PRO A 182 -15.08 -16.12 16.53
C PRO A 182 -15.87 -15.02 17.27
N ASP A 183 -15.87 -13.77 16.78
CA ASP A 183 -16.53 -12.62 17.39
C ASP A 183 -17.48 -11.90 16.39
N PRO A 184 -18.75 -12.34 16.30
CA PRO A 184 -19.73 -11.70 15.41
C PRO A 184 -20.09 -10.26 15.80
N GLU A 185 -19.79 -9.82 17.03
CA GLU A 185 -20.01 -8.45 17.53
C GLU A 185 -18.80 -7.54 17.30
N ALA A 186 -17.74 -8.01 16.64
CA ALA A 186 -16.53 -7.25 16.37
C ALA A 186 -16.85 -5.93 15.66
N GLU A 187 -16.21 -4.85 16.13
CA GLU A 187 -16.16 -3.53 15.51
C GLU A 187 -14.75 -3.29 14.99
N ILE A 188 -14.56 -3.32 13.68
CA ILE A 188 -13.25 -3.35 13.04
C ILE A 188 -12.92 -1.99 12.42
N VAL A 189 -11.74 -1.47 12.75
CA VAL A 189 -11.07 -0.37 12.04
C VAL A 189 -10.03 -0.98 11.11
N LEU A 190 -10.08 -0.64 9.82
CA LEU A 190 -9.00 -0.94 8.90
C LEU A 190 -8.11 0.30 8.75
N MET A 191 -6.81 0.13 8.80
CA MET A 191 -5.88 1.22 8.54
C MET A 191 -4.72 0.73 7.67
N GLY A 192 -4.24 1.57 6.77
CA GLY A 192 -3.08 1.26 5.95
C GLY A 192 -2.27 2.48 5.58
N VAL A 193 -0.95 2.28 5.43
CA VAL A 193 0.01 3.32 5.04
C VAL A 193 0.59 2.97 3.68
N SER A 194 0.64 3.93 2.75
CA SER A 194 1.23 3.78 1.40
C SER A 194 0.56 2.64 0.61
N MET A 195 1.27 1.57 0.25
CA MET A 195 0.68 0.37 -0.34
C MET A 195 -0.43 -0.21 0.55
N GLY A 196 -0.27 -0.16 1.88
CA GLY A 196 -1.33 -0.53 2.82
C GLY A 196 -2.56 0.38 2.71
N GLY A 197 -2.35 1.70 2.53
CA GLY A 197 -3.42 2.68 2.23
C GLY A 197 -4.16 2.33 0.94
N ALA A 198 -3.42 2.02 -0.13
CA ALA A 198 -4.02 1.54 -1.38
C ALA A 198 -4.77 0.20 -1.19
N THR A 199 -4.23 -0.70 -0.36
CA THR A 199 -4.86 -2.00 -0.04
C THR A 199 -6.22 -1.80 0.61
N VAL A 200 -6.33 -0.96 1.64
CA VAL A 200 -7.62 -0.72 2.32
C VAL A 200 -8.59 0.07 1.45
N MET A 201 -8.10 1.00 0.60
CA MET A 201 -8.94 1.67 -0.40
C MET A 201 -9.48 0.69 -1.45
N MET A 202 -8.65 -0.25 -1.92
CA MET A 202 -9.10 -1.27 -2.89
C MET A 202 -10.05 -2.27 -2.24
N ALA A 203 -9.84 -2.63 -0.97
CA ALA A 203 -10.74 -3.49 -0.20
C ALA A 203 -12.08 -2.79 0.08
N ALA A 204 -12.13 -1.47 0.23
CA ALA A 204 -13.36 -0.70 0.45
C ALA A 204 -14.40 -0.85 -0.67
N GLY A 205 -13.99 -1.26 -1.86
CA GLY A 205 -14.89 -1.55 -2.98
C GLY A 205 -15.36 -3.00 -3.08
N GLU A 206 -14.93 -3.86 -2.16
CA GLU A 206 -15.43 -5.23 -2.02
C GLU A 206 -16.67 -5.29 -1.10
N ASP A 207 -17.27 -6.46 -0.96
CA ASP A 207 -18.43 -6.65 -0.08
C ASP A 207 -17.98 -6.82 1.37
N LEU A 208 -17.71 -5.69 2.04
CA LEU A 208 -17.26 -5.67 3.43
C LEU A 208 -18.45 -5.90 4.37
N PRO A 209 -18.28 -6.71 5.46
CA PRO A 209 -19.33 -6.90 6.44
C PRO A 209 -19.55 -5.62 7.29
N ASP A 210 -20.75 -5.49 7.85
CA ASP A 210 -21.15 -4.38 8.73
C ASP A 210 -20.26 -4.22 9.98
N ASN A 211 -19.45 -5.22 10.27
CA ASN A 211 -18.43 -5.20 11.31
C ASN A 211 -17.32 -4.17 11.05
N VAL A 212 -17.02 -3.86 9.78
CA VAL A 212 -16.05 -2.82 9.41
C VAL A 212 -16.71 -1.45 9.59
N LYS A 213 -16.30 -0.73 10.63
CA LYS A 213 -16.91 0.54 11.03
C LYS A 213 -16.33 1.74 10.32
N CYS A 214 -15.04 1.75 10.11
CA CYS A 214 -14.36 2.80 9.36
C CYS A 214 -13.01 2.36 8.83
N ILE A 215 -12.52 3.12 7.86
CA ILE A 215 -11.23 2.89 7.19
C ILE A 215 -10.41 4.16 7.29
N VAL A 216 -9.13 4.04 7.65
CA VAL A 216 -8.13 5.12 7.63
C VAL A 216 -7.07 4.75 6.58
N GLU A 217 -6.94 5.58 5.56
CA GLU A 217 -5.86 5.46 4.59
C GLU A 217 -4.86 6.59 4.78
N ASP A 218 -3.58 6.32 4.70
CA ASP A 218 -2.49 7.28 4.81
C ASP A 218 -1.57 7.14 3.60
N CYS A 219 -1.46 8.21 2.81
CA CYS A 219 -0.63 8.38 1.62
C CYS A 219 -0.72 7.25 0.57
N GLY A 220 -1.91 6.67 0.40
CA GLY A 220 -2.17 5.69 -0.65
C GLY A 220 -2.33 6.33 -2.04
N TYR A 221 -2.18 5.54 -3.10
CA TYR A 221 -2.19 6.00 -4.49
C TYR A 221 -3.51 5.71 -5.22
N SER A 222 -3.75 6.49 -6.30
CA SER A 222 -4.94 6.42 -7.14
C SER A 222 -5.05 5.11 -7.92
N SER A 223 -3.93 4.61 -8.47
CA SER A 223 -3.84 3.31 -9.16
C SER A 223 -2.38 2.86 -9.24
N VAL A 224 -2.17 1.56 -9.44
CA VAL A 224 -0.82 1.01 -9.72
C VAL A 224 -0.24 1.58 -11.01
N TRP A 225 -1.10 1.88 -12.00
CA TRP A 225 -0.64 2.52 -13.22
C TRP A 225 -0.05 3.91 -12.97
N ASP A 226 -0.76 4.77 -12.23
CA ASP A 226 -0.33 6.14 -11.98
C ASP A 226 0.95 6.18 -11.14
N GLU A 227 1.03 5.31 -10.13
CA GLU A 227 2.21 5.17 -9.29
C GLU A 227 3.42 4.70 -10.10
N PHE A 228 3.30 3.65 -10.89
CA PHE A 228 4.41 3.14 -11.68
C PHE A 228 4.79 4.04 -12.87
N GLU A 229 3.86 4.81 -13.42
CA GLU A 229 4.19 5.84 -14.44
C GLU A 229 5.12 6.90 -13.85
N LEU A 230 4.82 7.34 -12.63
CA LEU A 230 5.65 8.30 -11.91
C LEU A 230 7.02 7.68 -11.55
N GLN A 231 7.05 6.49 -10.97
CA GLN A 231 8.31 5.86 -10.55
C GLN A 231 9.20 5.52 -11.75
N LEU A 232 8.63 5.07 -12.87
CA LEU A 232 9.38 4.86 -14.12
C LEU A 232 10.08 6.13 -14.59
N LYS A 233 9.41 7.27 -14.47
CA LYS A 233 9.98 8.58 -14.80
C LYS A 233 11.02 9.03 -13.78
N ASN A 234 10.76 8.89 -12.48
CA ASN A 234 11.65 9.37 -11.42
C ASN A 234 12.93 8.53 -11.31
N VAL A 235 12.79 7.20 -11.38
CA VAL A 235 13.91 6.27 -11.22
C VAL A 235 14.75 6.16 -12.50
N PHE A 236 14.09 6.02 -13.65
CA PHE A 236 14.78 5.72 -14.92
C PHE A 236 14.79 6.86 -15.93
N GLY A 237 14.04 7.96 -15.70
CA GLY A 237 13.89 9.05 -16.67
C GLY A 237 13.15 8.63 -17.94
N LEU A 238 12.39 7.53 -17.91
CA LEU A 238 11.78 6.91 -19.07
C LEU A 238 10.28 7.25 -19.19
N PRO A 239 9.76 7.35 -20.43
CA PRO A 239 8.33 7.54 -20.67
C PRO A 239 7.55 6.25 -20.42
N SER A 240 6.28 6.38 -20.00
CA SER A 240 5.39 5.24 -19.74
C SER A 240 5.15 4.38 -20.98
N PHE A 241 4.88 5.03 -22.14
CA PHE A 241 4.66 4.29 -23.39
C PHE A 241 5.98 4.05 -24.14
N PRO A 242 6.24 2.85 -24.63
CA PRO A 242 5.43 1.61 -24.54
C PRO A 242 5.82 0.71 -23.36
N LEU A 243 6.78 1.10 -22.51
CA LEU A 243 7.43 0.25 -21.49
C LEU A 243 6.44 -0.19 -20.38
N LEU A 244 5.71 0.76 -19.81
CA LEU A 244 4.74 0.46 -18.75
C LEU A 244 3.57 -0.38 -19.28
N ASN A 245 3.18 -0.18 -20.57
CA ASN A 245 2.18 -1.04 -21.21
C ASN A 245 2.64 -2.50 -21.27
N MET A 246 3.92 -2.71 -21.59
CA MET A 246 4.47 -4.06 -21.65
C MET A 246 4.65 -4.66 -20.25
N ALA A 247 5.10 -3.89 -19.26
CA ALA A 247 5.18 -4.34 -17.86
C ALA A 247 3.80 -4.72 -17.32
N SER A 248 2.77 -3.92 -17.61
CA SER A 248 1.39 -4.23 -17.26
C SER A 248 0.85 -5.50 -17.95
N LEU A 249 1.27 -5.74 -19.22
CA LEU A 249 0.94 -6.99 -19.91
C LEU A 249 1.64 -8.19 -19.25
N MET A 250 2.91 -8.05 -18.84
CA MET A 250 3.62 -9.11 -18.12
C MET A 250 2.95 -9.39 -16.76
N CYS A 251 2.53 -8.34 -16.04
CA CYS A 251 1.76 -8.48 -14.82
C CYS A 251 0.47 -9.28 -15.06
N ARG A 252 -0.27 -8.96 -16.12
CA ARG A 252 -1.50 -9.70 -16.45
C ARG A 252 -1.25 -11.18 -16.78
N ILE A 253 -0.14 -11.48 -17.46
CA ILE A 253 0.21 -12.86 -17.81
C ILE A 253 0.71 -13.66 -16.59
N ARG A 254 1.49 -13.03 -15.70
CA ARG A 254 2.21 -13.72 -14.62
C ARG A 254 1.47 -13.64 -13.27
N ALA A 255 0.86 -12.48 -12.97
CA ALA A 255 0.20 -12.22 -11.69
C ALA A 255 -1.34 -12.12 -11.80
N GLY A 256 -1.89 -12.23 -13.03
CA GLY A 256 -3.33 -12.32 -13.26
C GLY A 256 -4.09 -10.98 -13.29
N TYR A 257 -3.42 -9.83 -13.11
CA TYR A 257 -4.06 -8.52 -13.16
C TYR A 257 -3.25 -7.51 -13.98
N SER A 258 -3.87 -6.41 -14.38
CA SER A 258 -3.18 -5.29 -15.06
C SER A 258 -3.06 -4.08 -14.14
N PHE A 259 -2.03 -3.24 -14.37
CA PHE A 259 -1.81 -2.04 -13.56
C PHE A 259 -3.00 -1.05 -13.58
N LYS A 260 -3.77 -1.00 -14.68
CA LYS A 260 -4.97 -0.15 -14.78
C LYS A 260 -6.19 -0.73 -14.08
N GLU A 261 -6.24 -2.05 -13.92
CA GLU A 261 -7.29 -2.75 -13.19
C GLU A 261 -7.11 -2.56 -11.68
N ALA A 262 -5.85 -2.56 -11.21
CA ALA A 262 -5.49 -2.28 -9.83
C ALA A 262 -5.62 -0.77 -9.53
N SER A 263 -6.84 -0.34 -9.21
CA SER A 263 -7.20 1.07 -9.07
C SER A 263 -8.01 1.32 -7.79
N SER A 264 -7.42 2.10 -6.88
CA SER A 264 -8.12 2.61 -5.70
C SER A 264 -9.34 3.46 -6.11
N VAL A 265 -9.19 4.29 -7.15
CA VAL A 265 -10.28 5.13 -7.68
C VAL A 265 -11.50 4.31 -8.09
N GLN A 266 -11.30 3.19 -8.83
CA GLN A 266 -12.42 2.35 -9.28
C GLN A 266 -13.10 1.62 -8.12
N GLN A 267 -12.35 1.22 -7.10
CA GLN A 267 -12.89 0.55 -5.93
C GLN A 267 -13.60 1.55 -4.99
N LEU A 268 -13.02 2.71 -4.77
CA LEU A 268 -13.62 3.77 -3.95
C LEU A 268 -14.99 4.25 -4.47
N GLN A 269 -15.24 4.17 -5.77
CA GLN A 269 -16.57 4.47 -6.36
C GLN A 269 -17.68 3.51 -5.87
N LYS A 270 -17.33 2.43 -5.22
CA LYS A 270 -18.26 1.44 -4.64
C LYS A 270 -18.25 1.48 -3.10
N ALA A 271 -17.31 2.22 -2.49
CA ALA A 271 -17.13 2.24 -1.04
C ALA A 271 -18.35 2.83 -0.34
N THR A 272 -18.80 2.17 0.71
CA THR A 272 -19.92 2.60 1.56
C THR A 272 -19.50 2.87 3.00
N VAL A 273 -18.39 2.29 3.44
CA VAL A 273 -17.84 2.43 4.79
C VAL A 273 -17.27 3.85 4.98
N PRO A 274 -17.43 4.48 6.15
CA PRO A 274 -16.80 5.77 6.47
C PRO A 274 -15.27 5.73 6.28
N MET A 275 -14.71 6.79 5.66
CA MET A 275 -13.27 6.82 5.33
C MET A 275 -12.60 8.13 5.73
N LEU A 276 -11.41 8.02 6.35
CA LEU A 276 -10.49 9.11 6.58
C LEU A 276 -9.29 8.97 5.64
N PHE A 277 -9.00 10.05 4.91
CA PHE A 277 -7.90 10.15 3.97
C PHE A 277 -6.83 11.09 4.54
N ILE A 278 -5.60 10.61 4.69
CA ILE A 278 -4.48 11.38 5.23
C ILE A 278 -3.37 11.47 4.19
N HIS A 279 -2.76 12.65 4.04
CA HIS A 279 -1.62 12.80 3.14
C HIS A 279 -0.73 13.98 3.56
N GLY A 280 0.57 13.83 3.37
CA GLY A 280 1.52 14.93 3.50
C GLY A 280 1.58 15.79 2.23
N ASP A 281 1.58 17.12 2.36
CA ASP A 281 1.62 18.01 1.19
C ASP A 281 3.01 18.13 0.54
N ALA A 282 4.05 17.63 1.22
CA ALA A 282 5.40 17.50 0.66
C ALA A 282 5.73 16.10 0.13
N ASP A 283 4.72 15.21 0.03
CA ASP A 283 4.89 13.87 -0.54
C ASP A 283 5.14 13.96 -2.05
N THR A 284 6.33 13.52 -2.46
CA THR A 284 6.76 13.46 -3.87
C THR A 284 6.89 12.02 -4.38
N PHE A 285 6.80 11.03 -3.48
CA PHE A 285 6.82 9.61 -3.83
C PHE A 285 5.45 9.16 -4.32
N VAL A 286 4.41 9.29 -3.49
CA VAL A 286 3.01 9.27 -3.90
C VAL A 286 2.54 10.72 -3.91
N PRO A 287 2.41 11.38 -5.07
CA PRO A 287 2.18 12.81 -5.11
C PRO A 287 0.94 13.24 -4.34
N PHE A 288 1.06 14.30 -3.55
CA PHE A 288 -0.05 14.89 -2.81
C PHE A 288 -1.32 15.12 -3.65
N SER A 289 -1.17 15.39 -4.95
CA SER A 289 -2.30 15.52 -5.87
C SER A 289 -3.18 14.27 -5.99
N MET A 290 -2.67 13.10 -5.59
CA MET A 290 -3.48 11.86 -5.57
C MET A 290 -4.51 11.85 -4.45
N LEU A 291 -4.30 12.60 -3.35
CA LEU A 291 -5.27 12.73 -2.26
C LEU A 291 -6.64 13.19 -2.76
N ASP A 292 -6.68 14.29 -3.50
CA ASP A 292 -7.95 14.81 -4.01
C ASP A 292 -8.61 13.83 -5.00
N VAL A 293 -7.81 13.13 -5.80
CA VAL A 293 -8.31 12.13 -6.76
C VAL A 293 -9.00 10.97 -6.05
N VAL A 294 -8.39 10.40 -5.00
CA VAL A 294 -8.98 9.28 -4.25
C VAL A 294 -10.14 9.74 -3.37
N TYR A 295 -10.00 10.90 -2.72
CA TYR A 295 -11.08 11.49 -1.92
C TYR A 295 -12.34 11.77 -2.74
N ASP A 296 -12.19 12.41 -3.90
CA ASP A 296 -13.33 12.75 -4.75
C ASP A 296 -13.99 11.50 -5.36
N ALA A 297 -13.21 10.45 -5.64
CA ALA A 297 -13.71 9.18 -6.14
C ALA A 297 -14.52 8.38 -5.12
N CYS A 298 -14.27 8.60 -3.82
CA CYS A 298 -14.92 7.84 -2.75
C CYS A 298 -16.42 8.13 -2.68
N ALA A 299 -17.24 7.09 -2.83
CA ALA A 299 -18.70 7.16 -2.79
C ALA A 299 -19.28 7.11 -1.38
N SER A 300 -18.48 6.83 -0.34
CA SER A 300 -18.95 6.86 1.04
C SER A 300 -19.62 8.20 1.38
N ALA A 301 -20.74 8.14 2.07
CA ALA A 301 -21.47 9.33 2.53
C ALA A 301 -20.71 10.06 3.63
N GLU A 302 -19.87 9.36 4.40
CA GLU A 302 -19.06 9.90 5.48
C GLU A 302 -17.58 9.76 5.12
N LYS A 303 -16.97 10.85 4.72
CA LYS A 303 -15.54 10.92 4.41
C LYS A 303 -14.94 12.21 4.90
N GLU A 304 -13.77 12.10 5.48
CA GLU A 304 -12.98 13.22 6.00
C GLU A 304 -11.57 13.18 5.40
N LYS A 305 -10.85 14.30 5.38
CA LYS A 305 -9.45 14.32 4.97
C LYS A 305 -8.60 15.18 5.91
N LEU A 306 -7.36 14.72 6.14
CA LEU A 306 -6.32 15.44 6.85
C LEU A 306 -5.14 15.67 5.90
N VAL A 307 -4.75 16.92 5.73
CA VAL A 307 -3.50 17.31 5.06
C VAL A 307 -2.49 17.68 6.12
N VAL A 308 -1.34 16.98 6.16
CA VAL A 308 -0.26 17.31 7.09
C VAL A 308 0.79 18.13 6.35
N HIS A 309 0.95 19.38 6.79
CA HIS A 309 1.86 20.33 6.15
C HIS A 309 3.33 19.90 6.31
N GLU A 310 4.10 20.05 5.22
CA GLU A 310 5.51 19.65 5.12
C GLU A 310 5.79 18.15 5.34
N ALA A 311 4.78 17.29 5.48
CA ALA A 311 5.01 15.87 5.62
C ALA A 311 5.38 15.23 4.28
N ALA A 312 6.48 14.48 4.29
CA ALA A 312 6.89 13.60 3.21
C ALA A 312 6.09 12.29 3.19
N HIS A 313 6.41 11.39 2.25
CA HIS A 313 5.77 10.08 2.13
C HIS A 313 5.85 9.25 3.42
N GLY A 314 4.69 8.81 3.94
CA GLY A 314 4.60 8.01 5.16
C GLY A 314 5.03 8.72 6.44
N ALA A 315 5.26 10.05 6.40
CA ALA A 315 5.78 10.83 7.51
C ALA A 315 4.71 11.66 8.24
N ALA A 316 3.44 11.54 7.88
CA ALA A 316 2.38 12.38 8.45
C ALA A 316 2.32 12.30 9.98
N ALA A 317 2.34 11.08 10.55
CA ALA A 317 2.32 10.86 12.00
C ALA A 317 3.58 11.35 12.72
N ASP A 318 4.78 11.36 12.07
CA ASP A 318 6.00 11.92 12.66
C ASP A 318 6.03 13.45 12.53
N THR A 319 5.47 14.00 11.45
CA THR A 319 5.54 15.44 11.17
C THR A 319 4.66 16.23 12.10
N ASP A 320 3.40 15.85 12.27
CA ASP A 320 2.47 16.45 13.21
C ASP A 320 1.68 15.36 13.97
N PRO A 321 2.28 14.74 14.98
CA PRO A 321 1.65 13.64 15.71
C PRO A 321 0.39 14.07 16.48
N GLU A 322 0.30 15.33 16.92
CA GLU A 322 -0.88 15.84 17.63
C GLU A 322 -2.08 15.90 16.68
N ALA A 323 -1.96 16.64 15.58
CA ALA A 323 -3.04 16.76 14.60
C ALA A 323 -3.42 15.41 13.98
N TYR A 324 -2.42 14.55 13.72
CA TYR A 324 -2.63 13.23 13.17
C TYR A 324 -3.50 12.35 14.08
N TRP A 325 -3.06 12.16 15.33
CA TRP A 325 -3.75 11.27 16.26
C TRP A 325 -5.04 11.85 16.83
N GLU A 326 -5.14 13.16 16.98
CA GLU A 326 -6.41 13.82 17.32
C GLU A 326 -7.46 13.56 16.23
N THR A 327 -7.08 13.72 14.95
CA THR A 327 -7.99 13.47 13.82
C THR A 327 -8.38 11.99 13.71
N VAL A 328 -7.39 11.07 13.74
CA VAL A 328 -7.66 9.62 13.69
C VAL A 328 -8.57 9.19 14.83
N THR A 329 -8.25 9.61 16.05
CA THR A 329 -9.04 9.25 17.24
C THR A 329 -10.45 9.80 17.19
N ALA A 330 -10.62 11.07 16.79
CA ALA A 330 -11.94 11.70 16.65
C ALA A 330 -12.78 10.97 15.61
N PHE A 331 -12.18 10.64 14.45
CA PHE A 331 -12.87 9.92 13.38
C PHE A 331 -13.26 8.52 13.82
N VAL A 332 -12.35 7.75 14.41
CA VAL A 332 -12.63 6.38 14.89
C VAL A 332 -13.72 6.38 15.97
N LYS A 333 -13.67 7.30 16.94
CA LYS A 333 -14.69 7.45 18.00
C LYS A 333 -16.08 7.74 17.46
N LYS A 334 -16.18 8.39 16.34
CA LYS A 334 -17.46 8.70 15.70
C LYS A 334 -18.17 7.45 15.17
N HIS A 335 -17.38 6.40 14.83
CA HIS A 335 -17.88 5.20 14.14
C HIS A 335 -17.80 3.92 14.96
N VAL A 336 -16.90 3.83 15.93
CA VAL A 336 -16.71 2.67 16.82
C VAL A 336 -17.34 2.96 18.18
N SER A 337 -18.19 2.06 18.63
CA SER A 337 -18.85 2.18 19.94
C SER A 337 -17.83 2.17 21.06
N SER A 338 -17.98 3.06 22.05
CA SER A 338 -17.11 3.11 23.24
C SER A 338 -15.59 3.17 22.98
N ALA A 339 -15.15 3.77 21.85
CA ALA A 339 -13.73 4.03 21.64
C ALA A 339 -13.11 4.87 22.78
N ALA A 340 -11.90 4.49 23.21
CA ALA A 340 -11.20 5.16 24.30
C ALA A 340 -10.59 6.51 23.87
N ASP A 341 -10.21 7.33 24.83
CA ASP A 341 -9.49 8.58 24.59
C ASP A 341 -8.05 8.30 24.10
N LEU A 342 -7.48 9.28 23.42
CA LEU A 342 -6.09 9.25 22.98
C LEU A 342 -5.17 9.06 24.19
N PRO A 343 -4.27 8.07 24.18
CA PRO A 343 -3.29 7.93 25.24
C PRO A 343 -2.27 9.10 25.18
N PRO A 344 -1.67 9.49 26.31
CA PRO A 344 -0.63 10.52 26.30
C PRO A 344 0.60 10.02 25.54
N LEU A 345 1.13 10.84 24.62
CA LEU A 345 2.35 10.53 23.87
C LEU A 345 3.63 10.56 24.71
N SER A 346 3.55 11.03 25.97
CA SER A 346 4.67 11.07 26.90
C SER A 346 4.38 10.26 28.17
N PRO A 347 5.27 9.34 28.59
CA PRO A 347 5.11 8.57 29.82
C PRO A 347 5.18 9.44 31.11
N ASN A 348 5.52 10.73 31.01
CA ASN A 348 5.72 11.63 32.14
C ASN A 348 4.48 12.51 32.49
N GLN A 349 3.33 12.27 31.90
CA GLN A 349 2.07 12.98 32.25
C GLN A 349 1.16 12.15 33.18
N LYS A 350 1.73 11.41 34.13
CA LYS A 350 0.97 10.82 35.24
C LYS A 350 1.21 11.57 36.52
#